data_b8ae61b8ff21a68159cfc666d0210811
#
_entry.id   b8ae61b8ff21a68159cfc666d0210811
#
_cell.length_a   1.000
_cell.length_b   1.000
_cell.length_c   1.000
_cell.angle_alpha   90.00
_cell.angle_beta   90.00
_cell.angle_gamma   90.00
#
_symmetry.space_group_name_H-M   'P 1'
#
loop_
_entity.id
_entity.type
_entity.pdbx_description
1 polymer ?
#
loop_
_entity_poly.entity_id
_entity_poly.type
_entity_poly.pdbx_seq_one_letter_code
_entity_poly.pdbx_strand_id
1 'polypeptide(L)'
;MIYLDNSATSFPKPSCVIDELNICLKEYCGNPGRSSHSLSLKSSEAIYEAREEIAALINAPSPEQVVFTYNATYALNLAIKTHVTEKCHILLSDYEHNSVIRPLERLKETLGISYNSFSSDGNVENNIRASVKSDTKGIVCSIASNVTGDGISLSVLSKVASELGLFLIIDASQAIGHLDIDISKTPCDVLCAPGHKALFGIQGCGFAYFKDKRRRESFIEGGSGSDSASLLMPELLPEAYEAGTLSTPAIVSLGRGVRFVRDVGIEAIQRKLYDLTEGLTELLYSIPKIRLYKSGNGILPLNIANLPSSYVARRLDEYGICVRGGLHCAPTIHKKLGTIDGGIVRLSFSYLNDVGHLDKVYQAIKEISKE
;
A
#
# COMPACT_ATOMS: atom_id res chain seq x y z
N MET A 1 -23.07 11.51 -4.40
CA MET A 1 -22.02 10.62 -4.94
C MET A 1 -21.53 9.75 -3.79
N ILE A 2 -21.46 8.43 -4.00
CA ILE A 2 -20.95 7.46 -3.04
C ILE A 2 -19.62 6.93 -3.61
N TYR A 3 -18.51 7.18 -2.90
CA TYR A 3 -17.17 6.79 -3.38
C TYR A 3 -16.73 5.49 -2.70
N LEU A 4 -16.58 4.43 -3.49
CA LEU A 4 -16.18 3.08 -3.08
C LEU A 4 -14.99 2.55 -3.89
N ASP A 5 -14.05 3.42 -4.30
CA ASP A 5 -12.76 3.03 -4.90
C ASP A 5 -11.57 3.47 -4.04
N ASN A 6 -11.71 3.35 -2.70
CA ASN A 6 -10.70 3.78 -1.74
C ASN A 6 -9.39 2.98 -1.81
N SER A 7 -9.41 1.74 -2.31
CA SER A 7 -8.20 0.96 -2.55
C SER A 7 -7.34 1.51 -3.70
N ALA A 8 -7.90 2.36 -4.57
CA ALA A 8 -7.13 3.10 -5.58
C ALA A 8 -6.55 4.38 -4.97
N THR A 9 -7.36 5.20 -4.33
CA THR A 9 -7.01 6.38 -3.51
C THR A 9 -8.17 6.73 -2.61
N SER A 10 -7.95 7.20 -1.40
CA SER A 10 -9.04 7.58 -0.50
C SER A 10 -9.70 8.90 -0.93
N PHE A 11 -11.04 8.95 -0.86
CA PHE A 11 -11.84 10.16 -1.07
C PHE A 11 -13.17 10.04 -0.30
N PRO A 12 -13.64 11.13 0.37
CA PRO A 12 -12.92 12.40 0.59
C PRO A 12 -11.70 12.23 1.50
N LYS A 13 -10.91 13.29 1.63
CA LYS A 13 -9.88 13.38 2.66
C LYS A 13 -10.49 13.91 3.96
N PRO A 14 -10.00 13.53 5.15
CA PRO A 14 -10.37 14.17 6.40
C PRO A 14 -10.14 15.68 6.35
N SER A 15 -11.03 16.49 6.96
CA SER A 15 -10.89 17.95 6.97
C SER A 15 -9.55 18.40 7.52
N CYS A 16 -9.06 17.75 8.58
CA CYS A 16 -7.77 18.05 9.17
C CYS A 16 -6.57 17.89 8.22
N VAL A 17 -6.65 17.00 7.23
CA VAL A 17 -5.63 16.84 6.19
C VAL A 17 -5.70 17.98 5.19
N ILE A 18 -6.91 18.40 4.82
CA ILE A 18 -7.14 19.54 3.92
C ILE A 18 -6.68 20.84 4.57
N ASP A 19 -7.02 21.04 5.85
CA ASP A 19 -6.65 22.23 6.62
C ASP A 19 -5.13 22.34 6.74
N GLU A 20 -4.44 21.27 7.12
CA GLU A 20 -2.98 21.23 7.22
C GLU A 20 -2.29 21.53 5.88
N LEU A 21 -2.81 20.96 4.79
CA LEU A 21 -2.31 21.24 3.44
C LEU A 21 -2.46 22.73 3.08
N ASN A 22 -3.60 23.34 3.41
CA ASN A 22 -3.83 24.76 3.19
C ASN A 22 -2.88 25.64 4.01
N ILE A 23 -2.63 25.30 5.29
CA ILE A 23 -1.69 25.98 6.16
C ILE A 23 -0.27 25.87 5.59
N CYS A 24 0.16 24.65 5.22
CA CYS A 24 1.47 24.42 4.62
C CYS A 24 1.70 25.33 3.41
N LEU A 25 0.77 25.30 2.44
CA LEU A 25 0.90 26.06 1.19
C LEU A 25 0.91 27.58 1.38
N LYS A 26 0.20 28.10 2.38
CA LYS A 26 0.07 29.55 2.63
C LYS A 26 1.16 30.10 3.51
N GLU A 27 1.67 29.32 4.47
CA GLU A 27 2.45 29.87 5.57
C GLU A 27 3.91 29.42 5.60
N TYR A 28 4.26 28.18 5.11
CA TYR A 28 5.61 27.67 5.33
C TYR A 28 6.17 26.75 4.25
N CYS A 29 5.57 26.64 3.08
CA CYS A 29 6.05 25.78 2.00
C CYS A 29 7.36 26.31 1.36
N GLY A 30 8.42 26.45 2.16
CA GLY A 30 9.77 26.76 1.73
C GLY A 30 10.53 25.50 1.30
N ASN A 31 11.71 25.66 0.66
CA ASN A 31 12.54 24.51 0.29
C ASN A 31 13.20 23.91 1.55
N PRO A 32 12.89 22.68 1.95
CA PRO A 32 13.42 22.08 3.16
C PRO A 32 14.92 21.80 3.04
N GLY A 33 15.68 21.99 4.14
CA GLY A 33 17.06 21.53 4.28
C GLY A 33 18.13 22.30 3.48
N ARG A 34 17.76 23.38 2.76
CA ARG A 34 18.72 24.10 1.88
C ARG A 34 18.96 25.56 2.26
N SER A 35 18.34 26.05 3.30
CA SER A 35 18.45 27.45 3.74
C SER A 35 18.28 27.57 5.24
N SER A 36 18.90 28.59 5.84
CA SER A 36 18.79 28.86 7.27
C SER A 36 17.65 29.84 7.63
N HIS A 37 16.81 30.25 6.66
CA HIS A 37 15.67 31.11 6.94
C HIS A 37 14.48 30.35 7.53
N SER A 38 13.62 31.01 8.25
CA SER A 38 12.53 30.46 9.04
C SER A 38 11.58 29.54 8.24
N LEU A 39 11.27 29.85 6.98
CA LEU A 39 10.39 29.02 6.15
C LEU A 39 11.03 27.67 5.78
N SER A 40 12.35 27.65 5.53
CA SER A 40 13.07 26.41 5.26
C SER A 40 13.13 25.53 6.50
N LEU A 41 13.42 26.11 7.66
CA LEU A 41 13.45 25.39 8.94
C LEU A 41 12.08 24.79 9.25
N LYS A 42 11.00 25.60 9.16
CA LYS A 42 9.63 25.13 9.42
C LYS A 42 9.20 24.00 8.47
N SER A 43 9.60 24.07 7.18
CA SER A 43 9.35 22.97 6.24
C SER A 43 10.11 21.69 6.63
N SER A 44 11.37 21.81 7.07
CA SER A 44 12.18 20.68 7.51
C SER A 44 11.60 20.03 8.78
N GLU A 45 11.18 20.86 9.75
CA GLU A 45 10.51 20.40 10.98
C GLU A 45 9.23 19.65 10.65
N ALA A 46 8.36 20.20 9.79
CA ALA A 46 7.11 19.54 9.39
C ALA A 46 7.31 18.20 8.65
N ILE A 47 8.38 18.11 7.83
CA ILE A 47 8.77 16.84 7.20
C ILE A 47 9.24 15.83 8.25
N TYR A 48 10.02 16.28 9.23
CA TYR A 48 10.53 15.42 10.29
C TYR A 48 9.39 14.92 11.20
N GLU A 49 8.45 15.79 11.59
CA GLU A 49 7.24 15.40 12.33
C GLU A 49 6.40 14.35 11.57
N ALA A 50 6.23 14.51 10.25
CA ALA A 50 5.54 13.52 9.44
C ALA A 50 6.27 12.14 9.45
N ARG A 51 7.59 12.16 9.49
CA ARG A 51 8.44 10.97 9.61
C ARG A 51 8.28 10.29 10.97
N GLU A 52 8.22 11.07 12.05
CA GLU A 52 7.95 10.58 13.40
C GLU A 52 6.57 9.94 13.52
N GLU A 53 5.53 10.55 12.92
CA GLU A 53 4.17 9.99 12.89
C GLU A 53 4.14 8.62 12.20
N ILE A 54 4.84 8.47 11.08
CA ILE A 54 4.93 7.18 10.37
C ILE A 54 5.70 6.16 11.22
N ALA A 55 6.84 6.55 11.79
CA ALA A 55 7.64 5.69 12.65
C ALA A 55 6.82 5.19 13.83
N ALA A 56 6.04 6.08 14.46
CA ALA A 56 5.15 5.72 15.57
C ALA A 56 3.99 4.81 15.14
N LEU A 57 3.44 4.98 13.92
CA LEU A 57 2.36 4.13 13.41
C LEU A 57 2.80 2.66 13.25
N ILE A 58 4.03 2.43 12.81
CA ILE A 58 4.57 1.08 12.57
C ILE A 58 5.50 0.59 13.70
N ASN A 59 5.61 1.37 14.77
CA ASN A 59 6.54 1.11 15.89
C ASN A 59 8.00 0.91 15.42
N ALA A 60 8.46 1.80 14.52
CA ALA A 60 9.83 1.79 14.02
C ALA A 60 10.81 2.27 15.12
N PRO A 61 12.02 1.70 15.21
CA PRO A 61 13.00 2.09 16.24
C PRO A 61 13.49 3.53 16.10
N SER A 62 13.45 4.09 14.90
CA SER A 62 13.98 5.44 14.62
C SER A 62 13.27 6.05 13.41
N PRO A 63 12.89 7.35 13.47
CA PRO A 63 12.29 8.05 12.32
C PRO A 63 13.20 8.08 11.08
N GLU A 64 14.52 8.13 11.24
CA GLU A 64 15.49 8.16 10.14
C GLU A 64 15.44 6.89 9.25
N GLN A 65 14.86 5.80 9.76
CA GLN A 65 14.66 4.57 8.98
C GLN A 65 13.47 4.67 8.01
N VAL A 66 12.68 5.72 8.09
CA VAL A 66 11.57 6.01 7.16
C VAL A 66 12.08 6.93 6.06
N VAL A 67 12.05 6.49 4.82
CA VAL A 67 12.46 7.22 3.62
C VAL A 67 11.22 7.62 2.83
N PHE A 68 11.05 8.88 2.49
CA PHE A 68 9.96 9.33 1.65
C PHE A 68 10.20 8.99 0.18
N THR A 69 9.13 8.62 -0.49
CA THR A 69 9.13 8.29 -1.92
C THR A 69 7.93 8.93 -2.60
N TYR A 70 7.93 8.98 -3.95
CA TYR A 70 6.79 9.54 -4.69
C TYR A 70 5.50 8.70 -4.57
N ASN A 71 5.63 7.40 -4.35
CA ASN A 71 4.53 6.44 -4.20
C ASN A 71 5.07 5.05 -3.82
N ALA A 72 4.18 4.09 -3.54
CA ALA A 72 4.57 2.71 -3.21
C ALA A 72 5.31 2.00 -4.36
N THR A 73 5.00 2.29 -5.62
CA THR A 73 5.71 1.69 -6.76
C THR A 73 7.18 2.08 -6.76
N TYR A 74 7.49 3.35 -6.46
CA TYR A 74 8.85 3.82 -6.31
C TYR A 74 9.53 3.15 -5.10
N ALA A 75 8.85 3.10 -3.95
CA ALA A 75 9.35 2.43 -2.74
C ALA A 75 9.69 0.95 -2.98
N LEU A 76 8.81 0.21 -3.66
CA LEU A 76 9.02 -1.20 -4.01
C LEU A 76 10.17 -1.38 -5.02
N ASN A 77 10.29 -0.51 -6.03
CA ASN A 77 11.45 -0.54 -6.94
C ASN A 77 12.76 -0.28 -6.19
N LEU A 78 12.78 0.72 -5.29
CA LEU A 78 13.93 1.00 -4.43
C LEU A 78 14.28 -0.23 -3.59
N ALA A 79 13.32 -0.79 -2.85
CA ALA A 79 13.51 -1.95 -1.99
C ALA A 79 14.02 -3.17 -2.77
N ILE A 80 13.33 -3.53 -3.87
CA ILE A 80 13.67 -4.73 -4.66
C ILE A 80 15.05 -4.59 -5.29
N LYS A 81 15.32 -3.46 -5.98
CA LYS A 81 16.58 -3.29 -6.73
C LYS A 81 17.81 -3.11 -5.85
N THR A 82 17.65 -2.63 -4.62
CA THR A 82 18.77 -2.52 -3.66
C THR A 82 19.02 -3.80 -2.86
N HIS A 83 18.09 -4.76 -2.86
CA HIS A 83 18.25 -6.06 -2.22
C HIS A 83 18.57 -7.20 -3.20
N VAL A 84 18.14 -7.07 -4.46
CA VAL A 84 18.32 -8.09 -5.51
C VAL A 84 19.39 -7.59 -6.48
N THR A 85 20.65 -7.82 -6.16
CA THR A 85 21.82 -7.31 -6.90
C THR A 85 22.59 -8.41 -7.67
N GLU A 86 22.22 -9.67 -7.45
CA GLU A 86 22.85 -10.82 -8.09
C GLU A 86 21.82 -11.88 -8.48
N LYS A 87 22.26 -12.86 -9.28
CA LYS A 87 21.42 -14.01 -9.65
C LYS A 87 21.00 -14.80 -8.42
N CYS A 88 19.70 -14.92 -8.19
CA CYS A 88 19.10 -15.63 -7.05
C CYS A 88 17.66 -16.04 -7.35
N HIS A 89 17.05 -16.73 -6.40
CA HIS A 89 15.61 -17.01 -6.41
C HIS A 89 14.91 -16.12 -5.39
N ILE A 90 13.75 -15.56 -5.77
CA ILE A 90 12.86 -14.72 -4.93
C ILE A 90 11.50 -15.41 -4.78
N LEU A 91 11.00 -15.47 -3.57
CA LEU A 91 9.68 -16.03 -3.29
C LEU A 91 8.65 -14.91 -3.14
N LEU A 92 7.48 -15.07 -3.76
CA LEU A 92 6.38 -14.10 -3.79
C LEU A 92 5.13 -14.70 -3.17
N SER A 93 4.16 -13.84 -2.80
CA SER A 93 2.80 -14.30 -2.59
C SER A 93 2.02 -14.38 -3.93
N ASP A 94 0.85 -15.02 -3.90
CA ASP A 94 -0.08 -15.02 -5.03
C ASP A 94 -0.97 -13.74 -5.09
N TYR A 95 -0.73 -12.78 -4.20
CA TYR A 95 -1.44 -11.48 -4.13
C TYR A 95 -0.73 -10.33 -4.87
N GLU A 96 0.43 -10.58 -5.49
CA GLU A 96 1.33 -9.51 -5.89
C GLU A 96 0.73 -8.55 -6.93
N HIS A 97 0.94 -7.27 -6.63
CA HIS A 97 0.66 -6.18 -7.55
C HIS A 97 1.75 -6.05 -8.63
N ASN A 98 1.42 -5.47 -9.79
CA ASN A 98 2.39 -5.20 -10.86
C ASN A 98 3.61 -4.38 -10.41
N SER A 99 3.52 -3.62 -9.32
CA SER A 99 4.66 -2.89 -8.74
C SER A 99 5.74 -3.80 -8.14
N VAL A 100 5.40 -5.07 -7.86
CA VAL A 100 6.34 -6.12 -7.46
C VAL A 100 6.76 -6.97 -8.66
N ILE A 101 5.78 -7.43 -9.46
CA ILE A 101 6.04 -8.35 -10.58
C ILE A 101 6.93 -7.71 -11.66
N ARG A 102 6.63 -6.49 -12.09
CA ARG A 102 7.37 -5.85 -13.20
C ARG A 102 8.84 -5.57 -12.91
N PRO A 103 9.23 -5.06 -11.72
CA PRO A 103 10.65 -4.97 -11.37
C PRO A 103 11.36 -6.32 -11.38
N LEU A 104 10.72 -7.37 -10.87
CA LEU A 104 11.31 -8.72 -10.86
C LEU A 104 11.41 -9.33 -12.25
N GLU A 105 10.42 -9.14 -13.14
CA GLU A 105 10.56 -9.53 -14.55
C GLU A 105 11.73 -8.81 -15.21
N ARG A 106 11.92 -7.52 -14.93
CA ARG A 106 13.09 -6.80 -15.45
C ARG A 106 14.41 -7.35 -14.90
N LEU A 107 14.48 -7.67 -13.61
CA LEU A 107 15.69 -8.26 -13.02
C LEU A 107 15.93 -9.68 -13.51
N LYS A 108 14.89 -10.44 -13.85
CA LYS A 108 15.01 -11.74 -14.52
C LYS A 108 15.70 -11.62 -15.87
N GLU A 109 15.34 -10.60 -16.67
CA GLU A 109 16.01 -10.33 -17.96
C GLU A 109 17.46 -9.85 -17.79
N THR A 110 17.75 -9.01 -16.78
CA THR A 110 19.06 -8.34 -16.66
C THR A 110 20.06 -9.06 -15.77
N LEU A 111 19.60 -9.74 -14.70
CA LEU A 111 20.45 -10.45 -13.73
C LEU A 111 20.26 -11.98 -13.77
N GLY A 112 19.26 -12.48 -14.52
CA GLY A 112 18.97 -13.90 -14.58
C GLY A 112 18.37 -14.47 -13.29
N ILE A 113 17.69 -13.65 -12.48
CA ILE A 113 16.98 -14.13 -11.29
C ILE A 113 15.85 -15.09 -11.68
N SER A 114 15.38 -15.85 -10.71
CA SER A 114 14.15 -16.62 -10.82
C SER A 114 13.20 -16.27 -9.69
N TYR A 115 11.90 -16.47 -9.87
CA TYR A 115 10.92 -16.35 -8.79
C TYR A 115 9.76 -17.32 -8.99
N ASN A 116 9.06 -17.66 -7.91
CA ASN A 116 7.78 -18.34 -7.91
C ASN A 116 6.91 -17.82 -6.76
N SER A 117 5.61 -18.11 -6.81
CA SER A 117 4.69 -17.71 -5.76
C SER A 117 4.30 -18.89 -4.88
N PHE A 118 4.18 -18.63 -3.56
CA PHE A 118 3.48 -19.51 -2.65
C PHE A 118 1.98 -19.20 -2.60
N SER A 119 1.17 -20.18 -2.23
CA SER A 119 -0.26 -19.98 -2.04
C SER A 119 -0.56 -19.30 -0.70
N SER A 120 -1.44 -18.29 -0.74
CA SER A 120 -2.00 -17.64 0.46
C SER A 120 -3.11 -18.46 1.12
N ASP A 121 -3.59 -19.56 0.50
CA ASP A 121 -4.64 -20.41 1.05
C ASP A 121 -4.09 -21.45 2.03
N GLY A 122 -4.89 -21.81 3.02
CA GLY A 122 -4.55 -22.84 3.99
C GLY A 122 -3.42 -22.44 4.94
N ASN A 123 -2.45 -23.34 5.14
CA ASN A 123 -1.31 -23.08 6.02
C ASN A 123 -0.18 -22.35 5.27
N VAL A 124 -0.16 -21.02 5.39
CA VAL A 124 0.80 -20.15 4.70
C VAL A 124 2.25 -20.50 5.08
N GLU A 125 2.55 -20.83 6.33
CA GLU A 125 3.90 -21.21 6.76
C GLU A 125 4.40 -22.44 5.98
N ASN A 126 3.58 -23.48 5.88
CA ASN A 126 3.92 -24.68 5.12
C ASN A 126 4.06 -24.40 3.63
N ASN A 127 3.20 -23.55 3.07
CA ASN A 127 3.27 -23.17 1.66
C ASN A 127 4.57 -22.41 1.33
N ILE A 128 5.01 -21.50 2.19
CA ILE A 128 6.29 -20.82 2.06
C ILE A 128 7.43 -21.81 2.08
N ARG A 129 7.50 -22.67 3.11
CA ARG A 129 8.58 -23.65 3.28
C ARG A 129 8.69 -24.62 2.11
N ALA A 130 7.55 -25.07 1.56
CA ALA A 130 7.49 -25.95 0.39
C ALA A 130 7.91 -25.27 -0.92
N SER A 131 7.85 -23.93 -0.96
CA SER A 131 8.17 -23.14 -2.17
C SER A 131 9.61 -22.61 -2.19
N VAL A 132 10.34 -22.67 -1.06
CA VAL A 132 11.74 -22.27 -0.94
C VAL A 132 12.66 -23.21 -1.71
N LYS A 133 13.65 -22.66 -2.41
CA LYS A 133 14.72 -23.37 -3.12
C LYS A 133 16.06 -23.12 -2.45
N SER A 134 17.09 -23.88 -2.84
CA SER A 134 18.44 -23.75 -2.28
C SER A 134 19.10 -22.38 -2.55
N ASP A 135 18.68 -21.70 -3.63
CA ASP A 135 19.15 -20.38 -4.05
C ASP A 135 18.17 -19.25 -3.69
N THR A 136 17.15 -19.53 -2.87
CA THR A 136 16.23 -18.48 -2.39
C THR A 136 16.96 -17.54 -1.44
N LYS A 137 16.91 -16.23 -1.74
CA LYS A 137 17.54 -15.18 -0.94
C LYS A 137 16.55 -14.29 -0.20
N GLY A 138 15.30 -14.23 -0.66
CA GLY A 138 14.33 -13.33 -0.03
C GLY A 138 12.88 -13.61 -0.39
N ILE A 139 12.02 -12.98 0.40
CA ILE A 139 10.58 -12.96 0.21
C ILE A 139 10.17 -11.52 -0.08
N VAL A 140 9.39 -11.32 -1.14
CA VAL A 140 8.68 -10.05 -1.42
C VAL A 140 7.19 -10.34 -1.37
N CYS A 141 6.47 -9.71 -0.46
CA CYS A 141 5.08 -10.10 -0.16
C CYS A 141 4.16 -8.92 0.08
N SER A 142 3.06 -8.87 -0.68
CA SER A 142 1.90 -8.04 -0.37
C SER A 142 1.13 -8.70 0.77
N ILE A 143 1.06 -8.03 1.94
CA ILE A 143 0.39 -8.58 3.13
C ILE A 143 -1.13 -8.38 3.14
N ALA A 144 -1.68 -7.71 2.13
CA ALA A 144 -3.12 -7.64 1.89
C ALA A 144 -3.39 -7.51 0.38
N SER A 145 -4.30 -8.32 -0.13
CA SER A 145 -4.70 -8.31 -1.54
C SER A 145 -5.45 -7.02 -1.89
N ASN A 146 -5.04 -6.35 -2.95
CA ASN A 146 -5.77 -5.18 -3.48
C ASN A 146 -7.03 -5.56 -4.26
N VAL A 147 -7.31 -6.85 -4.44
CA VAL A 147 -8.50 -7.37 -5.13
C VAL A 147 -9.52 -7.91 -4.14
N THR A 148 -9.09 -8.72 -3.17
CA THR A 148 -9.98 -9.37 -2.21
C THR A 148 -9.92 -8.75 -0.81
N GLY A 149 -8.89 -7.98 -0.50
CA GLY A 149 -8.66 -7.48 0.87
C GLY A 149 -8.17 -8.55 1.85
N ASP A 150 -8.08 -9.80 1.41
CA ASP A 150 -7.60 -10.90 2.24
C ASP A 150 -6.12 -10.68 2.61
N GLY A 151 -5.74 -11.10 3.82
CA GLY A 151 -4.44 -10.80 4.39
C GLY A 151 -3.56 -12.02 4.60
N ILE A 152 -2.25 -11.78 4.60
CA ILE A 152 -1.21 -12.74 5.03
C ILE A 152 -0.60 -12.23 6.32
N SER A 153 -0.49 -13.10 7.33
CA SER A 153 0.07 -12.74 8.64
C SER A 153 1.54 -12.32 8.52
N LEU A 154 1.83 -11.07 8.89
CA LEU A 154 3.19 -10.56 8.95
C LEU A 154 4.05 -11.34 9.95
N SER A 155 3.47 -11.84 11.06
CA SER A 155 4.20 -12.65 12.03
C SER A 155 4.67 -13.99 11.46
N VAL A 156 3.88 -14.63 10.59
CA VAL A 156 4.28 -15.84 9.89
C VAL A 156 5.41 -15.55 8.91
N LEU A 157 5.30 -14.49 8.12
CA LEU A 157 6.34 -14.08 7.16
C LEU A 157 7.66 -13.76 7.87
N SER A 158 7.61 -12.94 8.93
CA SER A 158 8.77 -12.53 9.72
C SER A 158 9.47 -13.73 10.36
N LYS A 159 8.70 -14.64 10.98
CA LYS A 159 9.22 -15.88 11.58
C LYS A 159 9.95 -16.73 10.54
N VAL A 160 9.28 -17.05 9.43
CA VAL A 160 9.85 -17.94 8.41
C VAL A 160 11.06 -17.31 7.71
N ALA A 161 11.00 -16.03 7.38
CA ALA A 161 12.14 -15.32 6.79
C ALA A 161 13.36 -15.34 7.72
N SER A 162 13.17 -15.07 9.02
CA SER A 162 14.23 -15.11 10.03
C SER A 162 14.83 -16.51 10.20
N GLU A 163 14.00 -17.54 10.30
CA GLU A 163 14.46 -18.94 10.47
C GLU A 163 15.25 -19.46 9.26
N LEU A 164 14.91 -18.97 8.06
CA LEU A 164 15.56 -19.40 6.81
C LEU A 164 16.67 -18.45 6.34
N GLY A 165 16.94 -17.37 7.07
CA GLY A 165 17.97 -16.38 6.73
C GLY A 165 17.63 -15.62 5.43
N LEU A 166 16.35 -15.39 5.14
CA LEU A 166 15.86 -14.70 3.95
C LEU A 166 15.59 -13.22 4.28
N PHE A 167 15.91 -12.31 3.34
CA PHE A 167 15.42 -10.94 3.49
C PHE A 167 13.89 -10.89 3.26
N LEU A 168 13.24 -9.93 3.90
CA LEU A 168 11.78 -9.77 3.84
C LEU A 168 11.41 -8.33 3.42
N ILE A 169 10.85 -8.18 2.21
CA ILE A 169 10.29 -6.93 1.70
C ILE A 169 8.77 -7.03 1.72
N ILE A 170 8.13 -6.07 2.39
CA ILE A 170 6.67 -6.03 2.57
C ILE A 170 6.06 -4.92 1.73
N ASP A 171 5.10 -5.28 0.88
CA ASP A 171 4.14 -4.32 0.32
C ASP A 171 2.94 -4.20 1.26
N ALA A 172 2.89 -3.10 2.01
CA ALA A 172 1.81 -2.79 2.94
C ALA A 172 0.73 -1.87 2.32
N SER A 173 0.69 -1.74 0.99
CA SER A 173 -0.16 -0.75 0.29
C SER A 173 -1.66 -0.86 0.55
N GLN A 174 -2.15 -2.03 0.96
CA GLN A 174 -3.56 -2.24 1.33
C GLN A 174 -3.73 -2.60 2.82
N ALA A 175 -2.62 -2.72 3.55
CA ALA A 175 -2.62 -3.12 4.95
C ALA A 175 -2.43 -1.93 5.90
N ILE A 176 -1.47 -1.04 5.58
CA ILE A 176 -1.14 0.11 6.44
C ILE A 176 -2.38 0.99 6.65
N GLY A 177 -2.64 1.37 7.89
CA GLY A 177 -3.83 2.14 8.27
C GLY A 177 -5.12 1.30 8.41
N HIS A 178 -5.10 0.03 8.00
CA HIS A 178 -6.19 -0.93 8.17
C HIS A 178 -5.84 -2.08 9.10
N LEU A 179 -4.57 -2.50 9.14
CA LEU A 179 -4.07 -3.56 10.01
C LEU A 179 -3.07 -2.98 11.01
N ASP A 180 -3.02 -3.56 12.20
CA ASP A 180 -1.98 -3.26 13.18
C ASP A 180 -0.66 -3.85 12.70
N ILE A 181 0.31 -2.97 12.40
CA ILE A 181 1.65 -3.32 11.91
C ILE A 181 2.66 -2.85 12.95
N ASP A 182 3.27 -3.79 13.66
CA ASP A 182 4.29 -3.54 14.67
C ASP A 182 5.60 -4.23 14.23
N ILE A 183 6.49 -3.47 13.60
CA ILE A 183 7.76 -4.02 13.12
C ILE A 183 8.77 -4.32 14.23
N SER A 184 8.53 -3.85 15.45
CA SER A 184 9.35 -4.25 16.61
C SER A 184 9.08 -5.70 17.04
N LYS A 185 7.84 -6.19 16.83
CA LYS A 185 7.42 -7.57 17.08
C LYS A 185 7.53 -8.48 15.87
N THR A 186 7.34 -7.91 14.68
CA THR A 186 7.34 -8.63 13.40
C THR A 186 8.33 -7.98 12.43
N PRO A 187 9.65 -8.14 12.67
CA PRO A 187 10.67 -7.46 11.89
C PRO A 187 10.66 -7.87 10.41
N CYS A 188 10.89 -6.89 9.55
CA CYS A 188 11.14 -7.06 8.12
C CYS A 188 12.32 -6.17 7.71
N ASP A 189 12.94 -6.45 6.57
CA ASP A 189 14.05 -5.63 6.09
C ASP A 189 13.57 -4.31 5.48
N VAL A 190 12.46 -4.36 4.73
CA VAL A 190 11.82 -3.16 4.17
C VAL A 190 10.30 -3.30 4.23
N LEU A 191 9.60 -2.19 4.57
CA LEU A 191 8.15 -2.06 4.43
C LEU A 191 7.84 -0.87 3.54
N CYS A 192 7.06 -1.09 2.48
CA CYS A 192 6.70 -0.08 1.49
C CYS A 192 5.21 0.27 1.55
N ALA A 193 4.87 1.55 1.49
CA ALA A 193 3.47 1.99 1.51
C ALA A 193 3.23 3.31 0.76
N PRO A 194 2.02 3.51 0.17
CA PRO A 194 1.59 4.80 -0.39
C PRO A 194 0.96 5.67 0.70
N GLY A 195 1.11 6.97 0.58
CA GLY A 195 0.46 7.91 1.50
C GLY A 195 -1.02 8.16 1.21
N HIS A 196 -1.47 7.95 -0.04
CA HIS A 196 -2.75 8.45 -0.53
C HIS A 196 -3.94 7.47 -0.39
N LYS A 197 -3.73 6.27 0.13
CA LYS A 197 -4.79 5.27 0.37
C LYS A 197 -5.31 5.40 1.81
N ALA A 198 -5.23 4.35 2.62
CA ALA A 198 -5.75 4.33 3.99
C ALA A 198 -5.08 5.33 4.96
N LEU A 199 -3.94 5.89 4.60
CA LEU A 199 -3.27 6.96 5.35
C LEU A 199 -3.77 8.37 5.00
N PHE A 200 -4.74 8.52 4.10
CA PHE A 200 -5.44 9.75 3.76
C PHE A 200 -4.59 10.93 3.25
N GLY A 201 -3.29 10.78 3.02
CA GLY A 201 -2.47 11.79 2.37
C GLY A 201 -2.88 12.05 0.91
N ILE A 202 -2.36 13.11 0.28
CA ILE A 202 -2.57 13.35 -1.15
C ILE A 202 -1.66 12.45 -1.98
N GLN A 203 -1.95 12.33 -3.28
CA GLN A 203 -1.08 11.63 -4.23
C GLN A 203 0.28 12.33 -4.33
N GLY A 204 1.31 11.59 -4.75
CA GLY A 204 2.67 12.10 -4.93
C GLY A 204 3.58 11.89 -3.72
N CYS A 205 3.11 11.18 -2.68
CA CYS A 205 3.92 10.75 -1.55
C CYS A 205 3.63 9.31 -1.17
N GLY A 206 4.67 8.61 -0.79
CA GLY A 206 4.69 7.31 -0.14
C GLY A 206 5.93 7.20 0.71
N PHE A 207 6.21 6.04 1.26
CA PHE A 207 7.42 5.82 2.04
C PHE A 207 7.89 4.38 1.97
N ALA A 208 9.17 4.19 2.32
CA ALA A 208 9.76 2.90 2.66
C ALA A 208 10.39 3.00 4.05
N TYR A 209 10.08 2.05 4.94
CA TYR A 209 10.88 1.80 6.13
C TYR A 209 12.00 0.84 5.76
N PHE A 210 13.22 1.11 6.23
CA PHE A 210 14.37 0.23 6.12
C PHE A 210 14.88 -0.14 7.51
N LYS A 211 15.09 -1.44 7.75
CA LYS A 211 15.68 -1.93 8.99
C LYS A 211 17.13 -1.46 9.17
N ASP A 212 17.89 -1.47 8.08
CA ASP A 212 19.26 -0.98 8.02
C ASP A 212 19.29 0.54 7.90
N LYS A 213 20.09 1.23 8.70
CA LYS A 213 20.27 2.70 8.64
C LYS A 213 21.26 3.14 7.56
N ARG A 214 21.94 2.21 6.92
CA ARG A 214 22.85 2.48 5.81
C ARG A 214 22.24 2.00 4.50
N ARG A 215 22.51 2.74 3.42
CA ARG A 215 22.13 2.28 2.08
C ARG A 215 22.89 1.00 1.73
N ARG A 216 22.25 0.13 0.97
CA ARG A 216 22.90 -1.03 0.34
C ARG A 216 23.51 -0.61 -0.99
N GLU A 217 22.67 -0.33 -1.97
CA GLU A 217 23.05 0.10 -3.31
C GLU A 217 22.44 1.45 -3.64
N SER A 218 23.08 2.21 -4.50
CA SER A 218 22.51 3.42 -5.05
C SER A 218 21.31 3.11 -5.93
N PHE A 219 20.31 4.00 -5.87
CA PHE A 219 19.11 3.87 -6.70
C PHE A 219 18.90 5.11 -7.58
N ILE A 220 19.03 6.28 -6.99
CA ILE A 220 19.07 7.58 -7.68
C ILE A 220 20.12 8.44 -6.97
N GLU A 221 20.98 9.07 -7.74
CA GLU A 221 21.96 10.01 -7.27
C GLU A 221 21.54 11.44 -7.57
N GLY A 222 21.80 12.36 -6.61
CA GLY A 222 21.49 13.78 -6.79
C GLY A 222 21.70 14.57 -5.52
N GLY A 223 21.28 15.83 -5.51
CA GLY A 223 21.40 16.66 -4.32
C GLY A 223 20.50 16.18 -3.20
N SER A 224 21.05 15.84 -2.04
CA SER A 224 20.33 15.41 -0.84
C SER A 224 20.06 16.55 0.15
N GLY A 225 20.73 17.71 -0.03
CA GLY A 225 20.67 18.84 0.90
C GLY A 225 21.71 18.78 2.03
N SER A 226 22.42 17.66 2.19
CA SER A 226 23.53 17.46 3.13
C SER A 226 24.83 17.25 2.36
N ASP A 227 25.98 17.50 3.02
CA ASP A 227 27.35 17.26 2.52
C ASP A 227 27.58 17.68 1.06
N SER A 228 27.28 18.96 0.75
CA SER A 228 27.35 19.49 -0.62
C SER A 228 28.76 19.50 -1.23
N ALA A 229 29.80 19.29 -0.44
CA ALA A 229 31.18 19.18 -0.91
C ALA A 229 31.54 17.77 -1.40
N SER A 230 30.84 16.74 -0.96
CA SER A 230 31.02 15.37 -1.41
C SER A 230 30.44 15.18 -2.83
N LEU A 231 31.17 14.44 -3.67
CA LEU A 231 30.68 14.02 -4.97
C LEU A 231 29.90 12.71 -4.91
N LEU A 232 29.86 12.06 -3.76
CA LEU A 232 29.14 10.82 -3.51
C LEU A 232 27.85 11.09 -2.72
N MET A 233 26.83 10.27 -2.95
CA MET A 233 25.62 10.31 -2.12
C MET A 233 25.95 9.93 -0.67
N PRO A 234 25.24 10.49 0.32
CA PRO A 234 25.35 10.05 1.71
C PRO A 234 25.13 8.54 1.84
N GLU A 235 25.72 7.96 2.88
CA GLU A 235 25.55 6.53 3.19
C GLU A 235 24.40 6.28 4.18
N LEU A 236 24.07 7.28 4.99
CA LEU A 236 23.05 7.15 6.03
C LEU A 236 21.67 7.56 5.55
N LEU A 237 20.65 6.87 6.04
CA LEU A 237 19.26 7.24 5.83
C LEU A 237 18.87 8.47 6.69
N PRO A 238 17.91 9.22 6.23
CA PRO A 238 17.12 9.07 4.99
C PRO A 238 17.79 9.63 3.73
N GLU A 239 18.81 10.50 3.85
CA GLU A 239 19.42 11.24 2.76
C GLU A 239 20.02 10.35 1.67
N ALA A 240 20.44 9.15 2.03
CA ALA A 240 20.99 8.17 1.10
C ALA A 240 20.02 7.79 -0.03
N TYR A 241 18.72 7.92 0.19
CA TYR A 241 17.67 7.57 -0.77
C TYR A 241 16.71 8.74 -1.08
N GLU A 242 16.86 9.88 -0.43
CA GLU A 242 16.03 11.06 -0.65
C GLU A 242 16.76 12.11 -1.52
N ALA A 243 17.05 11.75 -2.76
CA ALA A 243 17.64 12.66 -3.72
C ALA A 243 16.62 13.65 -4.29
N GLY A 244 16.98 14.93 -4.35
CA GLY A 244 16.14 16.01 -4.86
C GLY A 244 15.32 16.71 -3.77
N THR A 245 14.56 17.73 -4.18
CA THR A 245 13.68 18.47 -3.26
C THR A 245 12.44 17.63 -2.92
N LEU A 246 12.24 17.36 -1.64
CA LEU A 246 11.06 16.66 -1.16
C LEU A 246 9.79 17.49 -1.33
N SER A 247 8.67 16.82 -1.59
CA SER A 247 7.36 17.47 -1.71
C SER A 247 6.78 17.75 -0.31
N THR A 248 7.15 18.88 0.28
CA THR A 248 6.65 19.28 1.61
C THR A 248 5.13 19.16 1.72
N PRO A 249 4.30 19.68 0.78
CA PRO A 249 2.84 19.57 0.91
C PRO A 249 2.33 18.12 0.94
N ALA A 250 2.89 17.26 0.10
CA ALA A 250 2.45 15.86 0.05
C ALA A 250 2.86 15.09 1.32
N ILE A 251 4.06 15.33 1.84
CA ILE A 251 4.57 14.70 3.07
C ILE A 251 3.78 15.16 4.29
N VAL A 252 3.54 16.46 4.42
CA VAL A 252 2.75 17.02 5.53
C VAL A 252 1.32 16.50 5.52
N SER A 253 0.70 16.42 4.34
CA SER A 253 -0.63 15.80 4.20
C SER A 253 -0.64 14.34 4.64
N LEU A 254 0.42 13.58 4.34
CA LEU A 254 0.60 12.21 4.80
C LEU A 254 0.76 12.14 6.33
N GLY A 255 1.65 12.95 6.92
CA GLY A 255 1.85 13.00 8.37
C GLY A 255 0.55 13.31 9.12
N ARG A 256 -0.24 14.26 8.61
CA ARG A 256 -1.54 14.60 9.20
C ARG A 256 -2.56 13.47 9.05
N GLY A 257 -2.56 12.78 7.92
CA GLY A 257 -3.39 11.59 7.69
C GLY A 257 -3.02 10.42 8.59
N VAL A 258 -1.72 10.19 8.82
CA VAL A 258 -1.22 9.19 9.76
C VAL A 258 -1.68 9.50 11.19
N ARG A 259 -1.56 10.77 11.62
CA ARG A 259 -2.05 11.21 12.94
C ARG A 259 -3.56 10.96 13.06
N PHE A 260 -4.35 11.29 12.02
CA PHE A 260 -5.78 11.00 12.01
C PHE A 260 -6.06 9.49 12.20
N VAL A 261 -5.33 8.61 11.51
CA VAL A 261 -5.47 7.15 11.65
C VAL A 261 -5.13 6.69 13.07
N ARG A 262 -4.07 7.23 13.68
CA ARG A 262 -3.68 6.91 15.05
C ARG A 262 -4.68 7.42 16.08
N ASP A 263 -5.22 8.63 15.89
CA ASP A 263 -6.22 9.25 16.77
C ASP A 263 -7.55 8.45 16.77
N VAL A 264 -7.96 7.96 15.59
CA VAL A 264 -9.15 7.08 15.45
C VAL A 264 -8.89 5.70 16.02
N GLY A 265 -7.68 5.17 15.84
CA GLY A 265 -7.28 3.84 16.23
C GLY A 265 -7.61 2.76 15.20
N ILE A 266 -6.65 1.86 14.98
CA ILE A 266 -6.76 0.77 13.97
C ILE A 266 -7.96 -0.14 14.24
N GLU A 267 -8.23 -0.48 15.50
CA GLU A 267 -9.37 -1.34 15.86
C GLU A 267 -10.72 -0.72 15.48
N ALA A 268 -10.88 0.59 15.70
CA ALA A 268 -12.10 1.30 15.31
C ALA A 268 -12.26 1.35 13.78
N ILE A 269 -11.15 1.55 13.06
CA ILE A 269 -11.15 1.50 11.60
C ILE A 269 -11.52 0.10 11.10
N GLN A 270 -10.91 -0.95 11.62
CA GLN A 270 -11.21 -2.34 11.26
C GLN A 270 -12.67 -2.69 11.49
N ARG A 271 -13.22 -2.34 12.66
CA ARG A 271 -14.63 -2.57 12.99
C ARG A 271 -15.54 -1.88 11.99
N LYS A 272 -15.30 -0.61 11.70
CA LYS A 272 -16.09 0.15 10.72
C LYS A 272 -16.03 -0.46 9.32
N LEU A 273 -14.84 -0.88 8.87
CA LEU A 273 -14.68 -1.53 7.57
C LEU A 273 -15.38 -2.90 7.53
N TYR A 274 -15.29 -3.66 8.61
CA TYR A 274 -16.00 -4.93 8.75
C TYR A 274 -17.53 -4.73 8.66
N ASP A 275 -18.10 -3.81 9.45
CA ASP A 275 -19.54 -3.53 9.47
C ASP A 275 -20.04 -3.10 8.09
N LEU A 276 -19.29 -2.27 7.36
CA LEU A 276 -19.64 -1.83 6.01
C LEU A 276 -19.59 -3.00 5.01
N THR A 277 -18.56 -3.82 5.10
CA THR A 277 -18.34 -4.93 4.15
C THR A 277 -19.37 -6.04 4.37
N GLU A 278 -19.54 -6.49 5.63
CA GLU A 278 -20.50 -7.53 5.96
C GLU A 278 -21.94 -7.08 5.76
N GLY A 279 -22.27 -5.86 6.18
CA GLY A 279 -23.62 -5.32 5.97
C GLY A 279 -24.03 -5.27 4.49
N LEU A 280 -23.12 -4.91 3.58
CA LEU A 280 -23.42 -4.99 2.14
C LEU A 280 -23.43 -6.44 1.64
N THR A 281 -22.53 -7.27 2.11
CA THR A 281 -22.44 -8.70 1.75
C THR A 281 -23.76 -9.42 2.05
N GLU A 282 -24.30 -9.24 3.26
CA GLU A 282 -25.58 -9.83 3.68
C GLU A 282 -26.74 -9.44 2.76
N LEU A 283 -26.83 -8.14 2.39
CA LEU A 283 -27.84 -7.65 1.45
C LEU A 283 -27.70 -8.32 0.08
N LEU A 284 -26.47 -8.47 -0.42
CA LEU A 284 -26.19 -8.99 -1.76
C LEU A 284 -26.44 -10.50 -1.89
N TYR A 285 -26.41 -11.27 -0.81
CA TYR A 285 -26.76 -12.72 -0.85
C TYR A 285 -28.18 -12.97 -1.38
N SER A 286 -29.07 -11.99 -1.28
CA SER A 286 -30.44 -12.10 -1.79
C SER A 286 -30.55 -12.06 -3.33
N ILE A 287 -29.46 -11.75 -4.05
CA ILE A 287 -29.45 -11.57 -5.50
C ILE A 287 -28.77 -12.77 -6.19
N PRO A 288 -29.53 -13.70 -6.86
CA PRO A 288 -28.99 -14.96 -7.36
C PRO A 288 -27.90 -14.84 -8.42
N LYS A 289 -27.89 -13.75 -9.19
CA LYS A 289 -26.91 -13.53 -10.28
C LYS A 289 -25.57 -12.97 -9.79
N ILE A 290 -25.42 -12.70 -8.50
CA ILE A 290 -24.17 -12.15 -7.96
C ILE A 290 -23.26 -13.29 -7.51
N ARG A 291 -22.02 -13.24 -7.99
CA ARG A 291 -20.92 -14.01 -7.45
C ARG A 291 -20.09 -13.13 -6.54
N LEU A 292 -20.13 -13.40 -5.24
CA LEU A 292 -19.27 -12.80 -4.26
C LEU A 292 -17.96 -13.60 -4.16
N TYR A 293 -16.85 -12.90 -3.97
CA TYR A 293 -15.55 -13.52 -3.69
C TYR A 293 -15.17 -13.26 -2.24
N LYS A 294 -14.12 -13.95 -1.76
CA LYS A 294 -13.59 -13.69 -0.42
C LYS A 294 -13.29 -12.19 -0.26
N SER A 295 -13.72 -11.62 0.84
CA SER A 295 -13.62 -10.20 1.17
C SER A 295 -12.80 -9.99 2.43
N GLY A 296 -12.19 -8.80 2.57
CA GLY A 296 -11.45 -8.41 3.76
C GLY A 296 -10.99 -6.95 3.70
N ASN A 297 -10.57 -6.39 4.82
CA ASN A 297 -10.01 -5.04 4.94
C ASN A 297 -10.80 -3.96 4.19
N GLY A 298 -12.14 -4.02 4.25
CA GLY A 298 -12.99 -3.05 3.57
C GLY A 298 -13.10 -3.23 2.05
N ILE A 299 -12.68 -4.35 1.49
CA ILE A 299 -12.78 -4.66 0.05
C ILE A 299 -13.82 -5.75 -0.17
N LEU A 300 -14.81 -5.47 -1.02
CA LEU A 300 -15.84 -6.40 -1.45
C LEU A 300 -15.77 -6.61 -2.96
N PRO A 301 -15.18 -7.71 -3.42
CA PRO A 301 -15.13 -8.05 -4.84
C PRO A 301 -16.35 -8.86 -5.25
N LEU A 302 -16.92 -8.52 -6.40
CA LEU A 302 -18.07 -9.24 -6.94
C LEU A 302 -18.07 -9.27 -8.47
N ASN A 303 -18.86 -10.19 -9.04
CA ASN A 303 -19.28 -10.14 -10.43
C ASN A 303 -20.81 -10.37 -10.52
N ILE A 304 -21.43 -9.81 -11.54
CA ILE A 304 -22.81 -10.09 -11.93
C ILE A 304 -22.77 -11.00 -13.14
N ALA A 305 -23.49 -12.12 -13.10
CA ALA A 305 -23.47 -13.12 -14.17
C ALA A 305 -23.77 -12.49 -15.54
N ASN A 306 -22.96 -12.85 -16.54
CA ASN A 306 -23.05 -12.41 -17.94
C ASN A 306 -22.73 -10.93 -18.19
N LEU A 307 -22.35 -10.14 -17.17
CA LEU A 307 -22.01 -8.74 -17.35
C LEU A 307 -20.50 -8.52 -17.15
N PRO A 308 -19.80 -7.85 -18.09
CA PRO A 308 -18.40 -7.47 -17.92
C PRO A 308 -18.21 -6.53 -16.71
N SER A 309 -17.13 -6.72 -15.94
CA SER A 309 -16.87 -5.88 -14.75
C SER A 309 -16.77 -4.38 -15.06
N SER A 310 -16.25 -4.02 -16.24
CA SER A 310 -16.19 -2.63 -16.71
C SER A 310 -17.57 -2.04 -17.02
N TYR A 311 -18.48 -2.88 -17.55
CA TYR A 311 -19.87 -2.47 -17.77
C TYR A 311 -20.59 -2.19 -16.45
N VAL A 312 -20.49 -3.12 -15.49
CA VAL A 312 -21.11 -2.97 -14.17
C VAL A 312 -20.57 -1.73 -13.45
N ALA A 313 -19.25 -1.48 -13.51
CA ALA A 313 -18.66 -0.28 -12.91
C ALA A 313 -19.22 1.02 -13.53
N ARG A 314 -19.36 1.08 -14.86
CA ARG A 314 -19.98 2.22 -15.55
C ARG A 314 -21.44 2.41 -15.14
N ARG A 315 -22.22 1.31 -15.08
CA ARG A 315 -23.62 1.38 -14.66
C ARG A 315 -23.77 1.88 -13.23
N LEU A 316 -22.88 1.46 -12.30
CA LEU A 316 -22.87 1.97 -10.92
C LEU A 316 -22.56 3.47 -10.87
N ASP A 317 -21.66 3.97 -11.72
CA ASP A 317 -21.37 5.41 -11.81
C ASP A 317 -22.60 6.22 -12.23
N GLU A 318 -23.44 5.70 -13.13
CA GLU A 318 -24.74 6.31 -13.52
C GLU A 318 -25.72 6.43 -12.33
N TYR A 319 -25.61 5.55 -11.32
CA TYR A 319 -26.30 5.67 -10.03
C TYR A 319 -25.58 6.57 -9.01
N GLY A 320 -24.45 7.18 -9.41
CA GLY A 320 -23.62 8.02 -8.55
C GLY A 320 -22.79 7.22 -7.54
N ILE A 321 -22.43 5.97 -7.88
CA ILE A 321 -21.62 5.06 -7.06
C ILE A 321 -20.31 4.77 -7.80
N CYS A 322 -19.20 5.29 -7.29
CA CYS A 322 -17.88 5.14 -7.89
C CYS A 322 -17.21 3.85 -7.39
N VAL A 323 -16.98 2.91 -8.30
CA VAL A 323 -16.28 1.63 -8.05
C VAL A 323 -15.25 1.38 -9.16
N ARG A 324 -14.47 0.32 -9.03
CA ARG A 324 -13.52 -0.06 -10.09
C ARG A 324 -13.80 -1.44 -10.66
N GLY A 325 -13.89 -1.54 -11.99
CA GLY A 325 -13.92 -2.81 -12.73
C GLY A 325 -12.56 -3.14 -13.35
N GLY A 326 -12.25 -4.42 -13.55
CA GLY A 326 -11.06 -4.89 -14.27
C GLY A 326 -10.09 -5.73 -13.45
N LEU A 327 -8.79 -5.71 -13.83
CA LEU A 327 -7.74 -6.57 -13.27
C LEU A 327 -6.95 -5.93 -12.11
N HIS A 328 -7.23 -4.69 -11.74
CA HIS A 328 -6.64 -4.00 -10.57
C HIS A 328 -5.11 -4.06 -10.48
N CYS A 329 -4.41 -4.22 -11.62
CA CYS A 329 -2.96 -4.41 -11.69
C CYS A 329 -2.42 -5.61 -10.88
N ALA A 330 -3.22 -6.66 -10.69
CA ALA A 330 -2.88 -7.86 -9.92
C ALA A 330 -3.22 -9.15 -10.71
N PRO A 331 -2.48 -9.47 -11.78
CA PRO A 331 -2.84 -10.58 -12.67
C PRO A 331 -2.77 -11.95 -12.01
N THR A 332 -1.92 -12.14 -11.00
CA THR A 332 -1.72 -13.41 -10.31
C THR A 332 -2.97 -13.85 -9.56
N ILE A 333 -3.57 -12.97 -8.77
CA ILE A 333 -4.81 -13.28 -8.06
C ILE A 333 -5.99 -13.48 -9.03
N HIS A 334 -6.05 -12.76 -10.14
CA HIS A 334 -7.09 -12.97 -11.15
C HIS A 334 -6.96 -14.33 -11.85
N LYS A 335 -5.74 -14.84 -12.08
CA LYS A 335 -5.52 -16.22 -12.56
C LYS A 335 -6.04 -17.23 -11.54
N LYS A 336 -5.73 -17.04 -10.25
CA LYS A 336 -6.20 -17.91 -9.15
C LYS A 336 -7.73 -17.92 -9.04
N LEU A 337 -8.39 -16.77 -9.18
CA LEU A 337 -9.85 -16.63 -9.09
C LEU A 337 -10.58 -17.03 -10.39
N GLY A 338 -9.87 -17.30 -11.50
CA GLY A 338 -10.46 -17.57 -12.80
C GLY A 338 -11.17 -16.37 -13.43
N THR A 339 -10.67 -15.16 -13.17
CA THR A 339 -11.29 -13.89 -13.59
C THR A 339 -10.39 -13.06 -14.49
N ILE A 340 -9.37 -13.68 -15.09
CA ILE A 340 -8.37 -12.95 -15.88
C ILE A 340 -8.98 -12.30 -17.13
N ASP A 341 -9.96 -12.93 -17.76
CA ASP A 341 -10.58 -12.44 -19.00
C ASP A 341 -11.64 -11.36 -18.76
N GLY A 342 -12.38 -11.43 -17.63
CA GLY A 342 -13.51 -10.54 -17.35
C GLY A 342 -13.25 -9.51 -16.26
N GLY A 343 -12.20 -9.69 -15.47
CA GLY A 343 -11.94 -8.89 -14.28
C GLY A 343 -12.98 -9.08 -13.18
N ILE A 344 -12.92 -8.22 -12.17
CA ILE A 344 -13.84 -8.17 -11.04
C ILE A 344 -14.32 -6.74 -10.85
N VAL A 345 -15.53 -6.54 -10.36
CA VAL A 345 -15.99 -5.27 -9.78
C VAL A 345 -15.54 -5.24 -8.34
N ARG A 346 -14.74 -4.24 -7.98
CA ARG A 346 -14.24 -4.05 -6.64
C ARG A 346 -14.91 -2.83 -6.00
N LEU A 347 -15.63 -3.05 -4.93
CA LEU A 347 -16.04 -2.02 -4.01
C LEU A 347 -15.00 -1.94 -2.89
N SER A 348 -14.53 -0.77 -2.53
CA SER A 348 -13.59 -0.59 -1.43
C SER A 348 -13.97 0.59 -0.56
N PHE A 349 -14.23 0.28 0.69
CA PHE A 349 -14.64 1.22 1.72
C PHE A 349 -13.45 1.92 2.37
N SER A 350 -13.71 3.06 3.00
CA SER A 350 -12.84 3.72 3.95
C SER A 350 -13.59 3.98 5.26
N TYR A 351 -12.86 4.38 6.29
CA TYR A 351 -13.45 4.78 7.57
C TYR A 351 -14.50 5.89 7.42
N LEU A 352 -14.37 6.75 6.40
CA LEU A 352 -15.27 7.89 6.15
C LEU A 352 -16.55 7.53 5.39
N ASN A 353 -16.73 6.27 4.98
CA ASN A 353 -17.99 5.86 4.36
C ASN A 353 -19.12 5.71 5.40
N ASP A 354 -20.35 6.00 4.95
CA ASP A 354 -21.53 5.93 5.79
C ASP A 354 -22.29 4.62 5.54
N VAL A 355 -22.71 3.95 6.63
CA VAL A 355 -23.55 2.74 6.61
C VAL A 355 -24.91 3.04 5.93
N GLY A 356 -25.44 4.26 6.10
CA GLY A 356 -26.67 4.69 5.44
C GLY A 356 -26.66 4.67 3.91
N HIS A 357 -25.47 4.50 3.30
CA HIS A 357 -25.35 4.35 1.84
C HIS A 357 -25.54 2.91 1.35
N LEU A 358 -25.50 1.89 2.21
CA LEU A 358 -25.50 0.47 1.81
C LEU A 358 -26.77 0.09 1.06
N ASP A 359 -27.95 0.55 1.50
CA ASP A 359 -29.22 0.28 0.82
C ASP A 359 -29.23 0.84 -0.60
N LYS A 360 -28.70 2.05 -0.81
CA LYS A 360 -28.62 2.64 -2.15
C LYS A 360 -27.69 1.83 -3.05
N VAL A 361 -26.55 1.37 -2.54
CA VAL A 361 -25.61 0.51 -3.28
C VAL A 361 -26.27 -0.82 -3.63
N TYR A 362 -26.93 -1.45 -2.66
CA TYR A 362 -27.69 -2.69 -2.87
C TYR A 362 -28.76 -2.53 -3.97
N GLN A 363 -29.61 -1.49 -3.91
CA GLN A 363 -30.66 -1.28 -4.91
C GLN A 363 -30.09 -1.09 -6.32
N ALA A 364 -29.01 -0.30 -6.46
CA ALA A 364 -28.34 -0.12 -7.75
C ALA A 364 -27.81 -1.45 -8.31
N ILE A 365 -27.11 -2.26 -7.49
CA ILE A 365 -26.60 -3.57 -7.90
C ILE A 365 -27.75 -4.51 -8.28
N LYS A 366 -28.85 -4.50 -7.52
CA LYS A 366 -30.05 -5.30 -7.78
C LYS A 366 -30.70 -4.93 -9.12
N GLU A 367 -30.84 -3.66 -9.44
CA GLU A 367 -31.37 -3.22 -10.73
C GLU A 367 -30.45 -3.65 -11.90
N ILE A 368 -29.12 -3.44 -11.78
CA ILE A 368 -28.17 -3.86 -12.80
C ILE A 368 -28.18 -5.40 -13.00
N SER A 369 -28.45 -6.17 -11.95
CA SER A 369 -28.51 -7.63 -12.05
C SER A 369 -29.67 -8.16 -12.87
N LYS A 370 -30.69 -7.33 -13.19
CA LYS A 370 -31.83 -7.68 -14.03
C LYS A 370 -31.52 -7.57 -15.52
N GLU A 371 -30.48 -6.84 -15.87
CA GLU A 371 -29.99 -6.68 -17.25
C GLU A 371 -29.28 -7.96 -17.73
#